data_19775867c71a666ed9f432dc4011344c
#
_entry.id   19775867c71a666ed9f432dc4011344c
#
_cell.length_a   1.000
_cell.length_b   1.000
_cell.length_c   1.000
_cell.angle_alpha   90.00
_cell.angle_beta   90.00
_cell.angle_gamma   90.00
#
_symmetry.space_group_name_H-M   'P 1'
#
loop_
_entity.id
_entity.type
_entity.pdbx_description
1 polymer ?
#
loop_
_entity_poly.entity_id
_entity_poly.type
_entity_poly.pdbx_seq_one_letter_code
_entity_poly.pdbx_strand_id
1 'polypeptide(L)'
;MKFLCTNVLEKYVNKSYWLCVVSLLGFSLSGCDNKADAEWVTTAFNRAEQQLSAQLKAVPEPTAYPRTIGKNGKLRATPMNDWTEGFYPGCLWYLYEYTQKEEWKNAAIKWTEPLEPLKKLTNHHDIGFLMYCSFGNAYRLTGNEAYKDVLVESARSLCTRFNEKIGCIESWNYRKAWNGKDEWFFPVIIDNMMNLELLYFASKVTGDTIFAHVANMHAETTARNQFREDYSNYHVVDYDEATGKVLHKATCQGFSDNSAWARGQAWAIYGYTMAYRETKRQDFLDMAVHTAEFWLNHPNLPEDGVPYWDFNAGQEGYVPDWNYDPQQFKVVPRDASAAAIAASAFLELADYVSDGEKYAKAAEHILKSLSSPEYLAEAGTNCNFILKHCVGSIPHGQEIDVPLVYADYYYLEALLRYMRK
;
A
#
# COMPACT_ATOMS: atom_id res chain seq x y z
N MET A 1 61.47 -16.85 29.10
CA MET A 1 61.42 -17.69 30.33
C MET A 1 60.00 -18.28 30.27
N LYS A 2 59.82 -19.50 29.72
CA LYS A 2 59.87 -20.82 30.32
C LYS A 2 59.02 -20.86 31.62
N PHE A 3 57.99 -21.69 31.82
CA PHE A 3 57.76 -23.11 31.60
C PHE A 3 56.28 -23.37 31.90
N LEU A 4 55.51 -24.16 31.16
CA LEU A 4 55.29 -25.62 31.26
C LEU A 4 54.76 -26.05 32.65
N CYS A 5 53.78 -26.83 32.83
CA CYS A 5 53.36 -28.17 32.45
C CYS A 5 52.12 -28.57 33.26
N THR A 6 51.17 -29.20 32.67
CA THR A 6 50.77 -30.62 32.51
C THR A 6 50.02 -31.28 33.67
N ASN A 7 48.84 -31.82 33.23
CA ASN A 7 48.22 -33.15 33.48
C ASN A 7 48.06 -33.71 34.92
N VAL A 8 46.89 -34.32 35.15
CA VAL A 8 46.68 -35.76 35.42
C VAL A 8 45.24 -36.00 35.88
N LEU A 9 44.40 -36.54 35.08
CA LEU A 9 43.80 -37.89 35.01
C LEU A 9 43.28 -38.56 36.28
N GLU A 10 42.05 -38.99 36.16
CA GLU A 10 41.46 -40.32 36.43
C GLU A 10 40.69 -40.61 37.74
N LYS A 11 39.51 -41.14 37.44
CA LYS A 11 38.76 -42.26 38.07
C LYS A 11 38.03 -42.02 39.39
N TYR A 12 36.72 -42.14 39.34
CA TYR A 12 36.03 -43.27 39.99
C TYR A 12 34.61 -43.48 39.41
N VAL A 13 34.38 -44.70 38.94
CA VAL A 13 33.10 -45.31 38.58
C VAL A 13 32.34 -45.67 39.85
N ASN A 14 31.05 -45.34 39.92
CA ASN A 14 30.15 -46.16 40.72
C ASN A 14 28.75 -46.21 40.04
N LYS A 15 28.34 -47.44 39.76
CA LYS A 15 27.03 -47.83 39.22
C LYS A 15 25.99 -47.75 40.34
N SER A 16 24.86 -47.10 40.08
CA SER A 16 23.62 -47.39 40.80
C SER A 16 22.47 -47.29 39.83
N TYR A 17 21.82 -48.40 39.58
CA TYR A 17 20.61 -48.54 38.80
C TYR A 17 19.44 -47.88 39.55
N TRP A 18 18.76 -46.92 38.91
CA TRP A 18 17.39 -46.56 39.25
C TRP A 18 16.52 -46.62 38.00
N LEU A 19 15.51 -47.48 38.07
CA LEU A 19 14.39 -47.50 37.12
C LEU A 19 13.68 -46.16 37.22
N CYS A 20 13.62 -45.41 36.15
CA CYS A 20 12.66 -44.34 35.97
C CYS A 20 11.61 -44.77 34.96
N VAL A 21 10.38 -44.85 35.45
CA VAL A 21 9.15 -45.05 34.71
C VAL A 21 9.02 -43.86 33.72
N VAL A 22 9.07 -44.17 32.43
CA VAL A 22 8.78 -43.19 31.38
C VAL A 22 7.27 -43.01 31.34
N SER A 23 6.76 -41.98 32.01
CA SER A 23 5.42 -41.44 31.74
C SER A 23 5.46 -40.74 30.37
N LEU A 24 4.87 -41.34 29.36
CA LEU A 24 4.52 -40.75 28.10
C LEU A 24 3.50 -39.65 28.35
N LEU A 25 3.95 -38.44 28.66
CA LEU A 25 3.17 -37.22 28.46
C LEU A 25 3.21 -36.93 26.97
N GLY A 26 2.10 -37.23 26.30
CA GLY A 26 1.86 -36.78 24.93
C GLY A 26 1.88 -35.26 24.89
N PHE A 27 3.01 -34.68 24.49
CA PHE A 27 3.01 -33.33 23.95
C PHE A 27 2.29 -33.41 22.61
N SER A 28 1.03 -33.03 22.59
CA SER A 28 0.38 -32.56 21.38
C SER A 28 1.20 -31.36 20.91
N LEU A 29 2.04 -31.58 19.90
CA LEU A 29 2.56 -30.52 19.05
C LEU A 29 1.32 -29.87 18.42
N SER A 30 0.85 -28.79 19.04
CA SER A 30 0.03 -27.82 18.33
C SER A 30 0.91 -27.38 17.16
N GLY A 31 0.61 -27.88 15.97
CA GLY A 31 1.25 -27.42 14.76
C GLY A 31 0.99 -25.92 14.67
N CYS A 32 2.04 -25.12 14.73
CA CYS A 32 1.99 -23.80 14.17
C CYS A 32 1.69 -24.03 12.68
N ASP A 33 0.45 -23.82 12.27
CA ASP A 33 0.11 -23.77 10.85
C ASP A 33 1.01 -22.72 10.23
N ASN A 34 1.96 -23.17 9.42
CA ASN A 34 2.86 -22.26 8.73
C ASN A 34 2.01 -21.48 7.72
N LYS A 35 1.81 -20.18 7.94
CA LYS A 35 0.96 -19.35 7.08
C LYS A 35 1.43 -19.34 5.63
N ALA A 36 2.72 -19.57 5.39
CA ALA A 36 3.29 -19.70 4.05
C ALA A 36 2.72 -20.90 3.29
N ASP A 37 2.35 -21.97 4.01
CA ASP A 37 1.82 -23.21 3.44
C ASP A 37 0.27 -23.24 3.44
N ALA A 38 -0.38 -22.17 3.82
CA ALA A 38 -1.84 -22.10 3.79
C ALA A 38 -2.35 -22.26 2.36
N GLU A 39 -3.22 -23.24 2.13
CA GLU A 39 -3.73 -23.62 0.80
C GLU A 39 -4.35 -22.43 0.03
N TRP A 40 -5.08 -21.56 0.72
CA TRP A 40 -5.70 -20.40 0.10
C TRP A 40 -4.67 -19.37 -0.39
N VAL A 41 -3.53 -19.19 0.31
CA VAL A 41 -2.44 -18.30 -0.12
C VAL A 41 -1.79 -18.84 -1.39
N THR A 42 -1.49 -20.13 -1.41
CA THR A 42 -0.95 -20.80 -2.61
C THR A 42 -1.92 -20.68 -3.79
N THR A 43 -3.21 -20.87 -3.55
CA THR A 43 -4.26 -20.72 -4.57
C THR A 43 -4.31 -19.28 -5.09
N ALA A 44 -4.20 -18.26 -4.22
CA ALA A 44 -4.17 -16.86 -4.59
C ALA A 44 -2.97 -16.53 -5.49
N PHE A 45 -1.77 -16.95 -5.12
CA PHE A 45 -0.56 -16.74 -5.94
C PHE A 45 -0.62 -17.50 -7.27
N ASN A 46 -1.11 -18.74 -7.29
CA ASN A 46 -1.31 -19.49 -8.53
C ASN A 46 -2.28 -18.76 -9.48
N ARG A 47 -3.34 -18.16 -8.94
CA ARG A 47 -4.27 -17.35 -9.73
C ARG A 47 -3.60 -16.08 -10.24
N ALA A 48 -2.83 -15.37 -9.40
CA ALA A 48 -2.08 -14.20 -9.80
C ALA A 48 -1.07 -14.53 -10.92
N GLU A 49 -0.36 -15.65 -10.81
CA GLU A 49 0.56 -16.12 -11.82
C GLU A 49 -0.13 -16.40 -13.17
N GLN A 50 -1.31 -17.03 -13.14
CA GLN A 50 -2.13 -17.26 -14.35
C GLN A 50 -2.59 -15.95 -15.00
N GLN A 51 -3.13 -15.01 -14.19
CA GLN A 51 -3.62 -13.73 -14.67
C GLN A 51 -2.49 -12.90 -15.27
N LEU A 52 -1.40 -12.68 -14.56
CA LEU A 52 -0.30 -11.85 -15.04
C LEU A 52 0.46 -12.49 -16.22
N SER A 53 0.53 -13.83 -16.29
CA SER A 53 1.03 -14.53 -17.47
C SER A 53 0.17 -14.28 -18.72
N ALA A 54 -1.15 -14.26 -18.56
CA ALA A 54 -2.07 -13.94 -19.65
C ALA A 54 -2.01 -12.45 -20.01
N GLN A 55 -1.84 -11.57 -19.03
CA GLN A 55 -1.72 -10.12 -19.25
C GLN A 55 -0.44 -9.75 -20.00
N LEU A 56 0.70 -10.39 -19.69
CA LEU A 56 1.96 -10.24 -20.46
C LEU A 56 1.81 -10.65 -21.93
N LYS A 57 0.95 -11.64 -22.23
CA LYS A 57 0.66 -12.04 -23.62
C LYS A 57 -0.27 -11.04 -24.32
N ALA A 58 -1.22 -10.47 -23.57
CA ALA A 58 -2.16 -9.48 -24.11
C ALA A 58 -1.50 -8.11 -24.37
N VAL A 59 -0.50 -7.74 -23.54
CA VAL A 59 0.28 -6.52 -23.67
C VAL A 59 1.77 -6.89 -23.63
N PRO A 60 2.37 -7.29 -24.76
CA PRO A 60 3.71 -7.86 -24.77
C PRO A 60 4.82 -6.81 -24.62
N GLU A 61 4.54 -5.52 -24.93
CA GLU A 61 5.55 -4.46 -24.95
C GLU A 61 5.18 -3.31 -24.00
N PRO A 62 6.15 -2.72 -23.28
CA PRO A 62 5.93 -1.68 -22.28
C PRO A 62 5.73 -0.28 -22.93
N THR A 63 4.89 -0.20 -23.95
CA THR A 63 4.49 1.06 -24.60
C THR A 63 3.26 1.67 -23.96
N ALA A 64 2.47 0.85 -23.25
CA ALA A 64 1.33 1.25 -22.45
C ALA A 64 1.13 0.24 -21.31
N TYR A 65 0.83 0.73 -20.12
CA TYR A 65 0.78 -0.04 -18.88
C TYR A 65 -0.67 -0.43 -18.53
N PRO A 66 -0.96 -1.71 -18.23
CA PRO A 66 -2.29 -2.13 -17.78
C PRO A 66 -2.74 -1.32 -16.57
N ARG A 67 -3.96 -0.75 -16.64
CA ARG A 67 -4.52 0.05 -15.54
C ARG A 67 -5.84 -0.52 -15.02
N THR A 68 -6.80 -0.79 -15.91
CA THR A 68 -8.18 -1.15 -15.56
C THR A 68 -8.93 -1.72 -16.77
N ILE A 69 -10.24 -1.89 -16.61
CA ILE A 69 -11.18 -2.17 -17.71
C ILE A 69 -11.91 -0.87 -18.07
N GLY A 70 -11.87 -0.51 -19.34
CA GLY A 70 -12.60 0.65 -19.84
C GLY A 70 -14.12 0.43 -19.92
N LYS A 71 -14.89 1.50 -20.11
CA LYS A 71 -16.36 1.46 -20.26
C LYS A 71 -16.84 0.54 -21.40
N ASN A 72 -15.99 0.20 -22.33
CA ASN A 72 -16.25 -0.73 -23.42
C ASN A 72 -15.98 -2.22 -23.08
N GLY A 73 -15.69 -2.52 -21.81
CA GLY A 73 -15.38 -3.87 -21.34
C GLY A 73 -14.00 -4.40 -21.75
N LYS A 74 -13.14 -3.57 -22.35
CA LYS A 74 -11.79 -3.97 -22.80
C LYS A 74 -10.72 -3.45 -21.85
N LEU A 75 -9.56 -4.13 -21.84
CA LEU A 75 -8.37 -3.64 -21.15
C LEU A 75 -8.10 -2.17 -21.54
N ARG A 76 -7.98 -1.33 -20.53
CA ARG A 76 -7.46 0.02 -20.63
C ARG A 76 -6.02 0.03 -20.11
N ALA A 77 -5.09 0.30 -21.00
CA ALA A 77 -3.71 0.60 -20.68
C ALA A 77 -3.45 2.08 -20.85
N THR A 78 -2.54 2.64 -20.06
CA THR A 78 -2.14 4.05 -20.09
C THR A 78 -0.73 4.19 -20.66
N PRO A 79 -0.49 5.22 -21.49
CA PRO A 79 0.87 5.57 -21.87
C PRO A 79 1.63 6.11 -20.65
N MET A 80 2.96 6.14 -20.72
CA MET A 80 3.79 6.77 -19.70
C MET A 80 3.30 8.22 -19.43
N ASN A 81 3.24 8.59 -18.16
CA ASN A 81 2.77 9.85 -17.56
C ASN A 81 1.40 9.75 -16.84
N ASP A 82 0.88 8.56 -16.63
CA ASP A 82 -0.18 8.31 -15.64
C ASP A 82 0.51 8.01 -14.28
N TRP A 83 -0.23 8.06 -13.19
CA TRP A 83 0.34 7.80 -11.86
C TRP A 83 0.45 6.30 -11.53
N THR A 84 -0.08 5.42 -12.38
CA THR A 84 -0.25 3.99 -12.08
C THR A 84 0.80 3.06 -12.69
N GLU A 85 1.69 3.54 -13.55
CA GLU A 85 2.59 2.67 -14.30
C GLU A 85 3.55 1.85 -13.43
N GLY A 86 3.91 2.37 -12.24
CA GLY A 86 4.81 1.67 -11.32
C GLY A 86 4.25 0.38 -10.72
N PHE A 87 2.92 0.26 -10.65
CA PHE A 87 2.28 -0.88 -9.99
C PHE A 87 2.36 -2.18 -10.81
N TYR A 88 2.23 -2.10 -12.11
CA TYR A 88 2.29 -3.29 -12.96
C TYR A 88 3.65 -4.01 -12.88
N PRO A 89 4.79 -3.35 -13.11
CA PRO A 89 6.09 -3.98 -12.85
C PRO A 89 6.26 -4.39 -11.38
N GLY A 90 5.68 -3.65 -10.43
CA GLY A 90 5.66 -4.03 -9.02
C GLY A 90 4.98 -5.39 -8.77
N CYS A 91 3.85 -5.66 -9.42
CA CYS A 91 3.20 -6.98 -9.37
C CYS A 91 4.12 -8.10 -9.90
N LEU A 92 4.85 -7.84 -10.98
CA LEU A 92 5.79 -8.82 -11.55
C LEU A 92 6.98 -9.07 -10.62
N TRP A 93 7.47 -8.04 -9.92
CA TRP A 93 8.51 -8.18 -8.90
C TRP A 93 8.01 -9.01 -7.71
N TYR A 94 6.77 -8.85 -7.26
CA TYR A 94 6.20 -9.68 -6.20
C TYR A 94 6.00 -11.13 -6.62
N LEU A 95 5.65 -11.40 -7.87
CA LEU A 95 5.65 -12.77 -8.38
C LEU A 95 7.07 -13.37 -8.43
N TYR A 96 8.07 -12.58 -8.82
CA TYR A 96 9.46 -13.04 -8.73
C TYR A 96 9.84 -13.36 -7.29
N GLU A 97 9.50 -12.49 -6.34
CA GLU A 97 9.80 -12.71 -4.92
C GLU A 97 9.16 -13.97 -4.37
N TYR A 98 7.92 -14.24 -4.75
CA TYR A 98 7.22 -15.46 -4.32
C TYR A 98 7.75 -16.72 -4.99
N THR A 99 7.89 -16.70 -6.33
CA THR A 99 8.16 -17.91 -7.12
C THR A 99 9.64 -18.20 -7.31
N GLN A 100 10.51 -17.20 -7.19
CA GLN A 100 11.93 -17.23 -7.52
C GLN A 100 12.23 -17.65 -8.98
N LYS A 101 11.23 -17.57 -9.89
CA LYS A 101 11.38 -17.90 -11.30
C LYS A 101 11.99 -16.76 -12.08
N GLU A 102 13.09 -17.01 -12.78
CA GLU A 102 13.79 -15.98 -13.59
C GLU A 102 12.91 -15.35 -14.68
N GLU A 103 11.88 -16.07 -15.15
CA GLU A 103 10.94 -15.49 -16.13
C GLU A 103 10.21 -14.26 -15.59
N TRP A 104 9.81 -14.27 -14.30
CA TRP A 104 9.17 -13.13 -13.64
C TRP A 104 10.13 -11.97 -13.41
N LYS A 105 11.37 -12.27 -13.04
CA LYS A 105 12.42 -11.26 -12.92
C LYS A 105 12.69 -10.55 -14.24
N ASN A 106 12.84 -11.31 -15.33
CA ASN A 106 13.08 -10.76 -16.65
C ASN A 106 11.90 -9.93 -17.15
N ALA A 107 10.67 -10.37 -16.89
CA ALA A 107 9.47 -9.60 -17.20
C ALA A 107 9.42 -8.31 -16.37
N ALA A 108 9.70 -8.38 -15.06
CA ALA A 108 9.71 -7.23 -14.18
C ALA A 108 10.77 -6.19 -14.61
N ILE A 109 11.97 -6.62 -14.98
CA ILE A 109 13.03 -5.74 -15.53
C ILE A 109 12.54 -5.05 -16.81
N LYS A 110 12.01 -5.84 -17.77
CA LYS A 110 11.49 -5.34 -19.05
C LYS A 110 10.45 -4.22 -18.86
N TRP A 111 9.59 -4.34 -17.83
CA TRP A 111 8.53 -3.37 -17.56
C TRP A 111 8.94 -2.25 -16.61
N THR A 112 10.03 -2.41 -15.86
CA THR A 112 10.56 -1.37 -14.96
C THR A 112 11.45 -0.37 -15.69
N GLU A 113 12.45 -0.83 -16.46
CA GLU A 113 13.48 0.02 -17.03
C GLU A 113 12.96 1.15 -17.93
N PRO A 114 11.90 0.96 -18.77
CA PRO A 114 11.36 2.05 -19.58
C PRO A 114 10.79 3.23 -18.79
N LEU A 115 10.49 3.04 -17.48
CA LEU A 115 10.02 4.11 -16.59
C LEU A 115 11.15 5.05 -16.12
N GLU A 116 12.43 4.72 -16.36
CA GLU A 116 13.57 5.51 -15.89
C GLU A 116 13.48 7.02 -16.20
N PRO A 117 13.04 7.47 -17.39
CA PRO A 117 12.92 8.90 -17.68
C PRO A 117 12.01 9.66 -16.73
N LEU A 118 11.03 8.97 -16.09
CA LEU A 118 10.08 9.57 -15.14
C LEU A 118 10.75 10.00 -13.83
N LYS A 119 11.98 9.60 -13.55
CA LYS A 119 12.75 10.08 -12.38
C LYS A 119 12.90 11.61 -12.33
N LYS A 120 12.70 12.31 -13.45
CA LYS A 120 12.76 13.77 -13.54
C LYS A 120 11.40 14.46 -13.55
N LEU A 121 10.34 13.73 -13.29
CA LEU A 121 8.98 14.25 -13.28
C LEU A 121 8.78 15.18 -12.09
N THR A 122 8.16 16.35 -12.31
CA THR A 122 7.95 17.38 -11.27
C THR A 122 6.55 17.99 -11.29
N ASN A 123 5.63 17.47 -12.11
CA ASN A 123 4.31 18.05 -12.33
C ASN A 123 3.20 17.47 -11.42
N HIS A 124 3.48 16.41 -10.67
CA HIS A 124 2.60 15.84 -9.64
C HIS A 124 3.43 15.05 -8.60
N HIS A 125 2.82 14.67 -7.50
CA HIS A 125 3.49 14.01 -6.38
C HIS A 125 3.69 12.50 -6.52
N ASP A 126 3.02 11.85 -7.47
CA ASP A 126 2.93 10.38 -7.56
C ASP A 126 4.24 9.69 -7.99
N ILE A 127 5.34 10.41 -7.96
CA ILE A 127 6.68 9.87 -8.27
C ILE A 127 7.04 8.70 -7.35
N GLY A 128 6.59 8.74 -6.08
CA GLY A 128 6.77 7.62 -5.15
C GLY A 128 6.05 6.36 -5.65
N PHE A 129 4.79 6.48 -6.04
CA PHE A 129 4.05 5.36 -6.63
C PHE A 129 4.70 4.84 -7.92
N LEU A 130 5.13 5.74 -8.80
CA LEU A 130 5.76 5.36 -10.06
C LEU A 130 7.09 4.64 -9.84
N MET A 131 7.96 5.21 -9.03
CA MET A 131 9.35 4.79 -8.95
C MET A 131 9.62 3.82 -7.81
N TYR A 132 8.96 3.98 -6.65
CA TYR A 132 9.25 3.09 -5.53
C TYR A 132 8.54 1.74 -5.66
N CYS A 133 7.34 1.71 -6.21
CA CYS A 133 6.67 0.44 -6.51
C CYS A 133 7.37 -0.38 -7.61
N SER A 134 8.08 0.28 -8.54
CA SER A 134 8.83 -0.36 -9.63
C SER A 134 10.32 -0.53 -9.28
N PHE A 135 11.11 0.54 -9.38
CA PHE A 135 12.55 0.52 -9.11
C PHE A 135 12.89 0.22 -7.64
N GLY A 136 12.02 0.57 -6.68
CA GLY A 136 12.20 0.21 -5.27
C GLY A 136 12.22 -1.30 -5.08
N ASN A 137 11.23 -2.01 -5.63
CA ASN A 137 11.21 -3.47 -5.62
C ASN A 137 12.38 -4.06 -6.42
N ALA A 138 12.70 -3.48 -7.59
CA ALA A 138 13.83 -3.90 -8.39
C ALA A 138 15.16 -3.82 -7.61
N TYR A 139 15.42 -2.69 -6.95
CA TYR A 139 16.62 -2.51 -6.13
C TYR A 139 16.65 -3.49 -4.96
N ARG A 140 15.56 -3.59 -4.21
CA ARG A 140 15.43 -4.48 -3.06
C ARG A 140 15.73 -5.94 -3.39
N LEU A 141 15.29 -6.40 -4.56
CA LEU A 141 15.41 -7.81 -4.98
C LEU A 141 16.69 -8.13 -5.77
N THR A 142 17.35 -7.12 -6.34
CA THR A 142 18.53 -7.36 -7.20
C THR A 142 19.81 -6.76 -6.67
N GLY A 143 19.72 -5.73 -5.82
CA GLY A 143 20.89 -4.95 -5.38
C GLY A 143 21.55 -4.11 -6.50
N ASN A 144 20.86 -3.89 -7.63
CA ASN A 144 21.42 -3.14 -8.75
C ASN A 144 21.53 -1.64 -8.40
N GLU A 145 22.75 -1.15 -8.26
CA GLU A 145 23.04 0.24 -7.87
C GLU A 145 22.49 1.28 -8.85
N ALA A 146 22.37 0.94 -10.14
CA ALA A 146 21.75 1.85 -11.11
C ALA A 146 20.28 2.16 -10.76
N TYR A 147 19.54 1.21 -10.17
CA TYR A 147 18.17 1.42 -9.71
C TYR A 147 18.12 2.33 -8.48
N LYS A 148 19.12 2.23 -7.59
CA LYS A 148 19.26 3.16 -6.47
C LYS A 148 19.45 4.60 -6.95
N ASP A 149 20.30 4.81 -7.97
CA ASP A 149 20.55 6.15 -8.53
C ASP A 149 19.27 6.74 -9.15
N VAL A 150 18.45 5.91 -9.81
CA VAL A 150 17.12 6.32 -10.32
C VAL A 150 16.22 6.77 -9.18
N LEU A 151 16.16 6.02 -8.07
CA LEU A 151 15.33 6.35 -6.91
C LEU A 151 15.79 7.65 -6.22
N VAL A 152 17.09 7.84 -6.05
CA VAL A 152 17.63 9.08 -5.46
C VAL A 152 17.32 10.30 -6.32
N GLU A 153 17.42 10.19 -7.64
CA GLU A 153 17.04 11.29 -8.55
C GLU A 153 15.54 11.56 -8.50
N SER A 154 14.71 10.51 -8.43
CA SER A 154 13.26 10.62 -8.24
C SER A 154 12.90 11.35 -6.95
N ALA A 155 13.60 11.06 -5.86
CA ALA A 155 13.42 11.74 -4.58
C ALA A 155 13.77 13.24 -4.68
N ARG A 156 14.83 13.61 -5.41
CA ARG A 156 15.16 15.02 -5.68
C ARG A 156 14.04 15.71 -6.45
N SER A 157 13.51 15.05 -7.47
CA SER A 157 12.38 15.58 -8.26
C SER A 157 11.14 15.78 -7.39
N LEU A 158 10.80 14.85 -6.49
CA LEU A 158 9.69 14.99 -5.56
C LEU A 158 9.90 16.17 -4.59
N CYS A 159 11.11 16.34 -4.05
CA CYS A 159 11.44 17.45 -3.17
C CYS A 159 11.28 18.83 -3.81
N THR A 160 11.32 18.96 -5.15
CA THR A 160 11.08 20.25 -5.82
C THR A 160 9.66 20.78 -5.63
N ARG A 161 8.73 19.92 -5.23
CA ARG A 161 7.32 20.26 -4.97
C ARG A 161 7.06 20.64 -3.51
N PHE A 162 8.07 20.63 -2.66
CA PHE A 162 7.95 20.95 -1.26
C PHE A 162 7.95 22.44 -1.02
N ASN A 163 7.00 22.93 -0.22
CA ASN A 163 6.95 24.30 0.25
C ASN A 163 7.20 24.33 1.77
N GLU A 164 8.33 24.90 2.18
CA GLU A 164 8.78 24.97 3.58
C GLU A 164 7.79 25.71 4.48
N LYS A 165 7.13 26.76 3.99
CA LYS A 165 6.19 27.54 4.77
C LYS A 165 4.91 26.78 5.10
N ILE A 166 4.43 25.96 4.16
CA ILE A 166 3.28 25.07 4.34
C ILE A 166 3.71 23.82 5.11
N GLY A 167 4.94 23.35 4.87
CA GLY A 167 5.46 22.09 5.37
C GLY A 167 4.91 20.87 4.62
N CYS A 168 4.54 21.02 3.34
CA CYS A 168 3.99 19.94 2.53
C CYS A 168 4.54 19.94 1.10
N ILE A 169 4.46 18.77 0.49
CA ILE A 169 4.66 18.53 -0.93
C ILE A 169 3.33 18.78 -1.64
N GLU A 170 3.31 19.64 -2.63
CA GLU A 170 2.17 19.91 -3.47
C GLU A 170 1.79 18.67 -4.28
N SER A 171 0.51 18.26 -4.24
CA SER A 171 0.06 17.05 -4.94
C SER A 171 -0.15 17.30 -6.42
N TRP A 172 -0.89 18.32 -6.77
CA TRP A 172 -1.16 18.74 -8.16
C TRP A 172 -0.89 20.23 -8.29
N ASN A 173 -0.51 20.66 -9.48
CA ASN A 173 -0.43 22.09 -9.78
C ASN A 173 -1.83 22.73 -9.66
N TYR A 174 -1.87 24.06 -9.59
CA TYR A 174 -3.13 24.79 -9.61
C TYR A 174 -4.13 24.20 -10.59
N ARG A 175 -5.33 23.98 -10.11
CA ARG A 175 -6.45 23.49 -10.94
C ARG A 175 -7.79 23.91 -10.37
N LYS A 176 -8.79 24.02 -11.28
CA LYS A 176 -10.17 24.08 -10.84
C LYS A 176 -10.60 22.70 -10.38
N ALA A 177 -11.31 22.65 -9.26
CA ALA A 177 -11.94 21.43 -8.80
C ALA A 177 -12.95 20.93 -9.84
N TRP A 178 -13.13 19.63 -9.89
CA TRP A 178 -14.04 18.98 -10.86
C TRP A 178 -15.50 19.44 -10.73
N ASN A 179 -15.94 19.87 -9.53
CA ASN A 179 -17.26 20.42 -9.28
C ASN A 179 -17.46 21.82 -9.91
N GLY A 180 -16.38 22.45 -10.40
CA GLY A 180 -16.39 23.77 -11.04
C GLY A 180 -16.64 24.95 -10.10
N LYS A 181 -16.73 24.70 -8.79
CA LYS A 181 -16.97 25.72 -7.74
C LYS A 181 -15.70 26.15 -7.06
N ASP A 182 -14.80 25.19 -6.77
CA ASP A 182 -13.58 25.42 -6.04
C ASP A 182 -12.38 25.57 -6.96
N GLU A 183 -11.40 26.32 -6.51
CA GLU A 183 -10.08 26.43 -7.12
C GLU A 183 -9.05 25.96 -6.08
N TRP A 184 -8.15 25.09 -6.48
CA TRP A 184 -7.08 24.59 -5.64
C TRP A 184 -5.76 25.20 -6.05
N PHE A 185 -5.14 25.92 -5.12
CA PHE A 185 -3.91 26.70 -5.34
C PHE A 185 -2.66 25.90 -4.99
N PHE A 186 -2.69 25.24 -3.84
CA PHE A 186 -1.65 24.32 -3.38
C PHE A 186 -2.31 23.12 -2.72
N PRO A 187 -2.93 22.24 -3.53
CA PRO A 187 -3.64 21.09 -2.99
C PRO A 187 -2.69 20.00 -2.49
N VAL A 188 -2.98 19.49 -1.31
CA VAL A 188 -2.32 18.35 -0.70
C VAL A 188 -3.35 17.26 -0.44
N ILE A 189 -3.18 16.09 -1.04
CA ILE A 189 -4.07 14.95 -0.83
C ILE A 189 -3.42 13.91 0.07
N ILE A 190 -4.26 13.13 0.77
CA ILE A 190 -3.80 12.13 1.74
C ILE A 190 -2.92 11.06 1.10
N ASP A 191 -3.12 10.76 -0.17
CA ASP A 191 -2.33 9.82 -0.98
C ASP A 191 -0.83 10.14 -0.96
N ASN A 192 -0.48 11.41 -0.76
CA ASN A 192 0.93 11.85 -0.72
C ASN A 192 1.73 11.18 0.40
N MET A 193 1.08 10.72 1.47
CA MET A 193 1.74 9.92 2.51
C MET A 193 2.44 8.69 1.96
N MET A 194 1.94 8.10 0.87
CA MET A 194 2.54 6.94 0.22
C MET A 194 3.82 7.25 -0.53
N ASN A 195 4.01 8.49 -0.96
CA ASN A 195 5.19 8.92 -1.71
C ASN A 195 6.40 9.23 -0.80
N LEU A 196 6.18 9.34 0.52
CA LEU A 196 7.23 9.65 1.49
C LEU A 196 8.25 8.52 1.67
N GLU A 197 7.88 7.27 1.39
CA GLU A 197 8.79 6.12 1.49
C GLU A 197 10.00 6.28 0.57
N LEU A 198 9.81 6.82 -0.62
CA LEU A 198 10.89 7.19 -1.54
C LEU A 198 11.88 8.17 -0.91
N LEU A 199 11.39 9.16 -0.15
CA LEU A 199 12.23 10.15 0.51
C LEU A 199 13.01 9.55 1.69
N TYR A 200 12.37 8.76 2.52
CA TYR A 200 13.08 8.05 3.60
C TYR A 200 14.15 7.11 3.05
N PHE A 201 13.83 6.38 1.98
CA PHE A 201 14.82 5.56 1.28
C PHE A 201 16.01 6.38 0.81
N ALA A 202 15.77 7.49 0.10
CA ALA A 202 16.83 8.35 -0.40
C ALA A 202 17.70 8.90 0.73
N SER A 203 17.11 9.34 1.85
CA SER A 203 17.84 9.80 3.02
C SER A 203 18.75 8.71 3.58
N LYS A 204 18.24 7.49 3.70
CA LYS A 204 18.98 6.34 4.23
C LYS A 204 20.18 5.94 3.38
N VAL A 205 20.02 5.93 2.04
CA VAL A 205 21.07 5.44 1.14
C VAL A 205 22.12 6.51 0.80
N THR A 206 21.77 7.80 0.92
CA THR A 206 22.69 8.91 0.64
C THR A 206 23.31 9.54 1.89
N GLY A 207 22.65 9.40 3.05
CA GLY A 207 22.98 10.14 4.26
C GLY A 207 22.52 11.61 4.22
N ASP A 208 21.87 12.05 3.15
CA ASP A 208 21.33 13.42 3.04
C ASP A 208 20.00 13.52 3.82
N THR A 209 20.02 14.33 4.87
CA THR A 209 18.88 14.47 5.79
C THR A 209 17.74 15.32 5.22
N ILE A 210 17.96 16.04 4.11
CA ILE A 210 16.91 16.90 3.52
C ILE A 210 15.68 16.07 3.10
N PHE A 211 15.89 14.87 2.58
CA PHE A 211 14.80 13.99 2.18
C PHE A 211 13.91 13.59 3.38
N ALA A 212 14.54 13.15 4.47
CA ALA A 212 13.80 12.81 5.69
C ALA A 212 13.14 14.04 6.33
N HIS A 213 13.79 15.22 6.26
CA HIS A 213 13.20 16.48 6.71
C HIS A 213 11.89 16.78 5.97
N VAL A 214 11.92 16.75 4.65
CA VAL A 214 10.74 16.97 3.79
C VAL A 214 9.62 15.97 4.12
N ALA A 215 9.96 14.68 4.24
CA ALA A 215 9.00 13.65 4.58
C ALA A 215 8.35 13.86 5.96
N ASN A 216 9.16 14.19 6.97
CA ASN A 216 8.69 14.43 8.33
C ASN A 216 7.76 15.66 8.40
N MET A 217 8.18 16.78 7.80
CA MET A 217 7.38 18.00 7.75
C MET A 217 6.04 17.76 7.08
N HIS A 218 6.02 17.02 5.95
CA HIS A 218 4.80 16.65 5.27
C HIS A 218 3.87 15.81 6.16
N ALA A 219 4.39 14.75 6.77
CA ALA A 219 3.60 13.88 7.65
C ALA A 219 3.04 14.63 8.86
N GLU A 220 3.82 15.51 9.49
CA GLU A 220 3.38 16.35 10.61
C GLU A 220 2.27 17.32 10.22
N THR A 221 2.41 17.97 9.07
CA THR A 221 1.41 18.94 8.59
C THR A 221 0.12 18.23 8.18
N THR A 222 0.25 17.05 7.56
CA THR A 222 -0.89 16.17 7.24
C THR A 222 -1.62 15.74 8.52
N ALA A 223 -0.91 15.32 9.57
CA ALA A 223 -1.52 14.95 10.85
C ALA A 223 -2.33 16.12 11.47
N ARG A 224 -1.80 17.34 11.40
CA ARG A 224 -2.49 18.52 11.95
C ARG A 224 -3.71 18.96 11.17
N ASN A 225 -3.69 18.84 9.84
CA ASN A 225 -4.66 19.52 8.99
C ASN A 225 -5.64 18.60 8.27
N GLN A 226 -5.26 17.33 7.97
CA GLN A 226 -6.09 16.43 7.16
C GLN A 226 -6.99 15.50 7.98
N PHE A 227 -6.90 15.50 9.31
CA PHE A 227 -7.73 14.63 10.14
C PHE A 227 -8.81 15.39 10.89
N ARG A 228 -9.94 14.71 11.11
CA ARG A 228 -11.04 15.11 11.99
C ARG A 228 -10.80 14.54 13.39
N GLU A 229 -11.62 14.92 14.35
CA GLU A 229 -11.53 14.48 15.76
C GLU A 229 -11.68 12.94 15.89
N ASP A 230 -12.43 12.32 14.99
CA ASP A 230 -12.63 10.86 14.93
C ASP A 230 -11.55 10.10 14.15
N TYR A 231 -10.50 10.79 13.71
CA TYR A 231 -9.42 10.28 12.85
C TYR A 231 -9.84 9.81 11.45
N SER A 232 -11.04 10.19 11.00
CA SER A 232 -11.30 10.20 9.57
C SER A 232 -10.53 11.32 8.89
N ASN A 233 -10.14 11.15 7.62
CA ASN A 233 -9.36 12.17 6.92
C ASN A 233 -10.16 12.87 5.83
N TYR A 234 -9.78 14.12 5.57
CA TYR A 234 -10.14 14.83 4.36
C TYR A 234 -9.26 14.33 3.22
N HIS A 235 -9.84 14.16 2.04
CA HIS A 235 -9.06 13.78 0.87
C HIS A 235 -8.09 14.91 0.47
N VAL A 236 -8.59 16.14 0.38
CA VAL A 236 -7.83 17.32 -0.06
C VAL A 236 -7.80 18.39 1.03
N VAL A 237 -6.63 18.96 1.25
CA VAL A 237 -6.47 20.24 1.97
C VAL A 237 -5.75 21.20 1.04
N ASP A 238 -6.35 22.36 0.79
CA ASP A 238 -5.75 23.40 -0.04
C ASP A 238 -5.14 24.49 0.84
N TYR A 239 -4.01 25.03 0.40
CA TYR A 239 -3.23 26.00 1.17
C TYR A 239 -2.97 27.28 0.38
N ASP A 240 -2.86 28.37 1.09
CA ASP A 240 -2.31 29.64 0.60
C ASP A 240 -0.77 29.60 0.68
N GLU A 241 -0.10 29.62 -0.47
CA GLU A 241 1.36 29.54 -0.53
C GLU A 241 2.08 30.69 0.16
N ALA A 242 1.49 31.89 0.16
CA ALA A 242 2.10 33.07 0.72
C ALA A 242 2.08 33.06 2.25
N THR A 243 1.05 32.49 2.86
CA THR A 243 0.84 32.48 4.31
C THR A 243 1.02 31.11 4.97
N GLY A 244 0.93 30.01 4.21
CA GLY A 244 0.92 28.64 4.72
C GLY A 244 -0.40 28.23 5.39
N LYS A 245 -1.43 29.06 5.29
CA LYS A 245 -2.73 28.80 5.93
C LYS A 245 -3.59 27.87 5.08
N VAL A 246 -4.38 27.02 5.76
CA VAL A 246 -5.44 26.25 5.12
C VAL A 246 -6.50 27.20 4.56
N LEU A 247 -6.79 27.07 3.27
CA LEU A 247 -7.87 27.77 2.59
C LEU A 247 -9.18 27.01 2.78
N HIS A 248 -9.20 25.74 2.42
CA HIS A 248 -10.36 24.88 2.62
C HIS A 248 -9.95 23.40 2.65
N LYS A 249 -10.89 22.55 3.07
CA LYS A 249 -10.76 21.09 3.14
C LYS A 249 -11.90 20.48 2.34
N ALA A 250 -11.57 19.54 1.45
CA ALA A 250 -12.51 19.04 0.46
C ALA A 250 -12.29 17.55 0.15
N THR A 251 -13.16 17.02 -0.69
CA THR A 251 -12.94 15.75 -1.35
C THR A 251 -12.80 15.91 -2.87
N CYS A 252 -12.03 15.03 -3.49
CA CYS A 252 -11.92 14.92 -4.93
C CYS A 252 -12.51 13.59 -5.44
N GLN A 253 -12.34 12.52 -4.69
CA GLN A 253 -12.77 11.17 -5.07
C GLN A 253 -13.77 10.57 -4.09
N GLY A 254 -13.96 11.15 -2.89
CA GLY A 254 -14.94 10.74 -1.89
C GLY A 254 -16.35 11.25 -2.17
N PHE A 255 -17.28 10.88 -1.30
CA PHE A 255 -18.70 11.18 -1.43
C PHE A 255 -19.03 12.66 -1.19
N SER A 256 -18.53 13.20 -0.08
CA SER A 256 -18.71 14.61 0.31
C SER A 256 -17.49 15.11 1.08
N ASP A 257 -17.37 16.44 1.25
CA ASP A 257 -16.23 17.04 1.94
C ASP A 257 -16.08 16.59 3.40
N ASN A 258 -17.19 16.19 4.03
CA ASN A 258 -17.19 15.69 5.40
C ASN A 258 -17.26 14.15 5.50
N SER A 259 -17.28 13.41 4.39
CA SER A 259 -17.26 11.94 4.38
C SER A 259 -15.84 11.38 4.48
N ALA A 260 -15.75 10.07 4.73
CA ALA A 260 -14.50 9.35 4.80
C ALA A 260 -14.33 8.43 3.57
N TRP A 261 -13.59 8.90 2.58
CA TRP A 261 -13.23 8.13 1.40
C TRP A 261 -12.36 6.93 1.79
N ALA A 262 -12.82 5.71 1.46
CA ALA A 262 -12.23 4.48 2.00
C ALA A 262 -10.76 4.32 1.61
N ARG A 263 -10.39 4.56 0.36
CA ARG A 263 -8.99 4.45 -0.06
C ARG A 263 -8.11 5.53 0.57
N GLY A 264 -8.64 6.73 0.84
CA GLY A 264 -7.92 7.75 1.59
C GLY A 264 -7.60 7.33 3.03
N GLN A 265 -8.54 6.65 3.71
CA GLN A 265 -8.27 6.06 5.03
C GLN A 265 -7.19 4.98 4.94
N ALA A 266 -7.24 4.12 3.93
CA ALA A 266 -6.22 3.09 3.72
C ALA A 266 -4.82 3.70 3.48
N TRP A 267 -4.74 4.75 2.66
CA TRP A 267 -3.49 5.48 2.43
C TRP A 267 -2.91 6.06 3.72
N ALA A 268 -3.76 6.62 4.57
CA ALA A 268 -3.34 7.17 5.86
C ALA A 268 -2.79 6.08 6.79
N ILE A 269 -3.50 4.95 6.95
CA ILE A 269 -3.02 3.84 7.78
C ILE A 269 -1.65 3.36 7.29
N TYR A 270 -1.51 3.10 6.00
CA TYR A 270 -0.25 2.64 5.41
C TYR A 270 0.87 3.67 5.57
N GLY A 271 0.59 4.92 5.18
CA GLY A 271 1.59 5.99 5.17
C GLY A 271 2.13 6.32 6.56
N TYR A 272 1.28 6.37 7.59
CA TYR A 272 1.74 6.60 8.97
C TYR A 272 2.42 5.38 9.58
N THR A 273 1.98 4.15 9.26
CA THR A 273 2.69 2.93 9.66
C THR A 273 4.10 2.91 9.07
N MET A 274 4.23 3.23 7.79
CA MET A 274 5.51 3.35 7.08
C MET A 274 6.37 4.49 7.69
N ALA A 275 5.81 5.66 7.96
CA ALA A 275 6.53 6.76 8.56
C ALA A 275 7.06 6.40 9.97
N TYR A 276 6.28 5.65 10.76
CA TYR A 276 6.78 5.09 12.02
C TYR A 276 7.92 4.07 11.80
N ARG A 277 7.80 3.19 10.82
CA ARG A 277 8.88 2.24 10.49
C ARG A 277 10.21 2.96 10.30
N GLU A 278 10.21 4.06 9.55
CA GLU A 278 11.41 4.80 9.17
C GLU A 278 11.95 5.72 10.28
N THR A 279 11.06 6.27 11.12
CA THR A 279 11.44 7.31 12.10
C THR A 279 11.42 6.87 13.54
N LYS A 280 10.65 5.83 13.88
CA LYS A 280 10.32 5.39 15.25
C LYS A 280 9.65 6.48 16.10
N ARG A 281 9.02 7.44 15.46
CA ARG A 281 8.28 8.52 16.12
C ARG A 281 6.92 8.03 16.60
N GLN A 282 6.67 8.17 17.91
CA GLN A 282 5.44 7.68 18.54
C GLN A 282 4.20 8.40 18.01
N ASP A 283 4.26 9.68 17.72
CA ASP A 283 3.16 10.45 17.15
C ASP A 283 2.69 9.91 15.78
N PHE A 284 3.58 9.37 14.96
CA PHE A 284 3.21 8.71 13.71
C PHE A 284 2.56 7.34 13.95
N LEU A 285 3.04 6.58 14.94
CA LEU A 285 2.39 5.34 15.33
C LEU A 285 0.98 5.59 15.87
N ASP A 286 0.81 6.61 16.70
CA ASP A 286 -0.49 6.98 17.26
C ASP A 286 -1.48 7.35 16.14
N MET A 287 -1.03 8.08 15.11
CA MET A 287 -1.85 8.37 13.93
C MET A 287 -2.25 7.11 13.17
N ALA A 288 -1.32 6.17 12.96
CA ALA A 288 -1.61 4.90 12.30
C ALA A 288 -2.64 4.09 13.09
N VAL A 289 -2.46 3.98 14.41
CA VAL A 289 -3.36 3.27 15.31
C VAL A 289 -4.77 3.88 15.30
N HIS A 290 -4.89 5.18 15.51
CA HIS A 290 -6.19 5.83 15.56
C HIS A 290 -6.95 5.73 14.22
N THR A 291 -6.25 5.88 13.09
CA THR A 291 -6.86 5.73 11.77
C THR A 291 -7.28 4.28 11.50
N ALA A 292 -6.49 3.30 11.98
CA ALA A 292 -6.84 1.89 11.92
C ALA A 292 -8.06 1.55 12.80
N GLU A 293 -8.15 2.14 13.99
CA GLU A 293 -9.32 1.98 14.87
C GLU A 293 -10.59 2.60 14.25
N PHE A 294 -10.48 3.77 13.60
CA PHE A 294 -11.60 4.33 12.84
C PHE A 294 -12.11 3.32 11.80
N TRP A 295 -11.20 2.73 11.01
CA TRP A 295 -11.55 1.74 10.00
C TRP A 295 -12.26 0.53 10.58
N LEU A 296 -11.65 -0.10 11.59
CA LEU A 296 -12.14 -1.37 12.14
C LEU A 296 -13.46 -1.22 12.93
N ASN A 297 -13.69 -0.06 13.53
CA ASN A 297 -14.88 0.18 14.34
C ASN A 297 -15.98 0.94 13.60
N HIS A 298 -15.79 1.27 12.31
CA HIS A 298 -16.79 2.02 11.57
C HIS A 298 -18.06 1.18 11.35
N PRO A 299 -19.26 1.67 11.73
CA PRO A 299 -20.49 0.88 11.69
C PRO A 299 -20.90 0.43 10.29
N ASN A 300 -20.39 1.09 9.25
CA ASN A 300 -20.63 0.75 7.84
C ASN A 300 -19.55 -0.15 7.23
N LEU A 301 -18.58 -0.62 7.99
CA LEU A 301 -17.65 -1.61 7.47
C LEU A 301 -18.40 -2.93 7.32
N PRO A 302 -18.50 -3.49 6.09
CA PRO A 302 -19.14 -4.77 5.87
C PRO A 302 -18.44 -5.92 6.59
N GLU A 303 -19.20 -6.99 6.87
CA GLU A 303 -18.72 -8.16 7.62
C GLU A 303 -17.51 -8.85 6.96
N ASP A 304 -17.36 -8.77 5.64
CA ASP A 304 -16.22 -9.32 4.91
C ASP A 304 -14.94 -8.45 4.97
N GLY A 305 -15.01 -7.30 5.66
CA GLY A 305 -13.89 -6.37 5.84
C GLY A 305 -13.53 -5.56 4.60
N VAL A 306 -14.21 -5.75 3.47
CA VAL A 306 -14.01 -4.94 2.26
C VAL A 306 -14.95 -3.74 2.30
N PRO A 307 -14.46 -2.50 2.38
CA PRO A 307 -15.32 -1.34 2.59
C PRO A 307 -16.13 -0.99 1.35
N TYR A 308 -17.19 -0.22 1.55
CA TYR A 308 -17.74 0.58 0.46
C TYR A 308 -16.70 1.61 0.02
N TRP A 309 -16.84 2.14 -1.20
CA TRP A 309 -15.91 3.12 -1.76
C TRP A 309 -15.73 4.40 -0.90
N ASP A 310 -16.73 4.70 -0.09
CA ASP A 310 -16.74 5.76 0.94
C ASP A 310 -17.56 5.26 2.13
N PHE A 311 -17.07 5.45 3.35
CA PHE A 311 -17.69 4.94 4.57
C PHE A 311 -19.05 5.58 4.86
N ASN A 312 -19.31 6.76 4.32
CA ASN A 312 -20.49 7.56 4.62
C ASN A 312 -21.38 7.82 3.41
N ALA A 313 -21.08 7.20 2.25
CA ALA A 313 -21.86 7.40 1.03
C ALA A 313 -23.35 7.06 1.25
N GLY A 314 -24.21 8.05 0.99
CA GLY A 314 -25.66 7.89 1.12
C GLY A 314 -26.21 7.93 2.55
N GLN A 315 -25.37 8.20 3.56
CA GLN A 315 -25.82 8.36 4.94
C GLN A 315 -26.42 9.74 5.23
N GLU A 316 -27.30 9.80 6.21
CA GLU A 316 -27.85 11.07 6.71
C GLU A 316 -26.73 11.98 7.24
N GLY A 317 -26.80 13.27 6.91
CA GLY A 317 -25.78 14.26 7.30
C GLY A 317 -24.60 14.43 6.34
N TYR A 318 -24.48 13.55 5.35
CA TYR A 318 -23.44 13.63 4.31
C TYR A 318 -24.07 14.03 2.97
N VAL A 319 -23.75 15.22 2.51
CA VAL A 319 -24.37 15.80 1.28
C VAL A 319 -23.25 16.01 0.27
N PRO A 320 -23.28 15.32 -0.89
CA PRO A 320 -22.33 15.55 -1.95
C PRO A 320 -22.57 16.91 -2.60
N ASP A 321 -21.53 17.57 -3.04
CA ASP A 321 -21.63 18.83 -3.81
C ASP A 321 -21.62 18.60 -5.34
N TRP A 322 -21.80 17.34 -5.75
CA TRP A 322 -21.90 16.86 -7.11
C TRP A 322 -23.23 16.13 -7.33
N ASN A 323 -23.58 15.87 -8.59
CA ASN A 323 -24.84 15.23 -8.93
C ASN A 323 -24.81 13.72 -8.65
N TYR A 324 -25.15 13.33 -7.43
CA TYR A 324 -25.24 11.94 -6.99
C TYR A 324 -26.66 11.40 -7.19
N ASP A 325 -26.74 10.31 -7.94
CA ASP A 325 -27.98 9.51 -8.05
C ASP A 325 -27.80 8.20 -7.29
N PRO A 326 -28.44 8.02 -6.11
CA PRO A 326 -28.34 6.78 -5.35
C PRO A 326 -28.90 5.56 -6.08
N GLN A 327 -29.77 5.77 -7.09
CA GLN A 327 -30.36 4.69 -7.88
C GLN A 327 -29.47 4.20 -9.03
N GLN A 328 -28.37 4.91 -9.32
CA GLN A 328 -27.43 4.50 -10.38
C GLN A 328 -26.76 3.16 -10.09
N PHE A 329 -26.71 2.75 -8.82
CA PHE A 329 -26.12 1.48 -8.39
C PHE A 329 -27.20 0.58 -7.80
N LYS A 330 -27.31 -0.65 -8.31
CA LYS A 330 -28.16 -1.68 -7.69
C LYS A 330 -27.61 -2.11 -6.33
N VAL A 331 -26.31 -2.12 -6.19
CA VAL A 331 -25.54 -2.39 -4.97
C VAL A 331 -24.50 -1.30 -4.84
N VAL A 332 -24.35 -0.73 -3.65
CA VAL A 332 -23.31 0.28 -3.40
C VAL A 332 -21.93 -0.35 -3.69
N PRO A 333 -21.10 0.26 -4.56
CA PRO A 333 -19.82 -0.31 -4.94
C PRO A 333 -18.87 -0.49 -3.75
N ARG A 334 -18.18 -1.64 -3.76
CA ARG A 334 -17.09 -1.95 -2.82
C ARG A 334 -15.77 -1.42 -3.39
N ASP A 335 -14.79 -1.20 -2.54
CA ASP A 335 -13.45 -0.88 -3.00
C ASP A 335 -12.42 -1.91 -2.50
N ALA A 336 -12.22 -2.96 -3.28
CA ALA A 336 -11.22 -3.99 -3.00
C ALA A 336 -9.79 -3.41 -2.97
N SER A 337 -9.53 -2.28 -3.65
CA SER A 337 -8.22 -1.63 -3.59
C SER A 337 -7.95 -1.04 -2.21
N ALA A 338 -8.93 -0.38 -1.61
CA ALA A 338 -8.82 0.14 -0.25
C ALA A 338 -8.59 -0.99 0.77
N ALA A 339 -9.30 -2.12 0.61
CA ALA A 339 -9.13 -3.30 1.45
C ALA A 339 -7.72 -3.92 1.35
N ALA A 340 -7.19 -4.04 0.13
CA ALA A 340 -5.84 -4.59 -0.10
C ALA A 340 -4.76 -3.72 0.55
N ILE A 341 -4.86 -2.39 0.40
CA ILE A 341 -3.94 -1.42 1.00
C ILE A 341 -4.02 -1.50 2.54
N ALA A 342 -5.25 -1.49 3.09
CA ALA A 342 -5.45 -1.59 4.54
C ALA A 342 -4.93 -2.92 5.10
N ALA A 343 -5.16 -4.06 4.44
CA ALA A 343 -4.63 -5.36 4.87
C ALA A 343 -3.10 -5.37 4.92
N SER A 344 -2.44 -4.80 3.90
CA SER A 344 -0.98 -4.66 3.88
C SER A 344 -0.48 -3.79 5.03
N ALA A 345 -1.14 -2.67 5.29
CA ALA A 345 -0.82 -1.77 6.40
C ALA A 345 -1.04 -2.41 7.77
N PHE A 346 -2.15 -3.13 7.97
CA PHE A 346 -2.46 -3.81 9.24
C PHE A 346 -1.44 -4.89 9.57
N LEU A 347 -0.97 -5.65 8.58
CA LEU A 347 0.08 -6.65 8.80
C LEU A 347 1.38 -6.01 9.31
N GLU A 348 1.75 -4.88 8.78
CA GLU A 348 2.92 -4.15 9.25
C GLU A 348 2.68 -3.50 10.62
N LEU A 349 1.54 -2.82 10.82
CA LEU A 349 1.17 -2.18 12.08
C LEU A 349 1.16 -3.16 13.25
N ALA A 350 0.75 -4.41 12.98
CA ALA A 350 0.72 -5.48 13.98
C ALA A 350 2.07 -5.76 14.64
N ASP A 351 3.19 -5.44 13.98
CA ASP A 351 4.54 -5.63 14.55
C ASP A 351 4.96 -4.54 15.52
N TYR A 352 4.21 -3.44 15.56
CA TYR A 352 4.63 -2.25 16.28
C TYR A 352 3.81 -1.96 17.55
N VAL A 353 2.72 -2.69 17.75
CA VAL A 353 1.81 -2.47 18.88
C VAL A 353 1.62 -3.72 19.71
N SER A 354 1.38 -3.56 21.01
CA SER A 354 1.24 -4.70 21.94
C SER A 354 0.01 -5.56 21.68
N ASP A 355 -1.07 -4.98 21.14
CA ASP A 355 -2.31 -5.65 20.75
C ASP A 355 -2.39 -5.92 19.23
N GLY A 356 -1.24 -6.08 18.60
CA GLY A 356 -1.07 -6.28 17.15
C GLY A 356 -1.86 -7.47 16.59
N GLU A 357 -2.18 -8.46 17.42
CA GLU A 357 -2.97 -9.63 16.99
C GLU A 357 -4.32 -9.24 16.38
N LYS A 358 -4.97 -8.17 16.85
CA LYS A 358 -6.25 -7.70 16.27
C LYS A 358 -6.08 -7.21 14.83
N TYR A 359 -4.99 -6.49 14.53
CA TYR A 359 -4.70 -6.01 13.17
C TYR A 359 -4.28 -7.16 12.25
N ALA A 360 -3.48 -8.10 12.76
CA ALA A 360 -3.12 -9.29 11.99
C ALA A 360 -4.35 -10.15 11.64
N LYS A 361 -5.28 -10.34 12.57
CA LYS A 361 -6.55 -11.04 12.32
C LYS A 361 -7.46 -10.28 11.34
N ALA A 362 -7.54 -8.97 11.45
CA ALA A 362 -8.32 -8.15 10.53
C ALA A 362 -7.73 -8.25 9.10
N ALA A 363 -6.42 -8.17 8.96
CA ALA A 363 -5.74 -8.34 7.68
C ALA A 363 -5.96 -9.74 7.08
N GLU A 364 -5.84 -10.80 7.90
CA GLU A 364 -6.11 -12.17 7.46
C GLU A 364 -7.55 -12.33 6.98
N HIS A 365 -8.51 -11.77 7.71
CA HIS A 365 -9.93 -11.79 7.34
C HIS A 365 -10.16 -11.10 6.00
N ILE A 366 -9.64 -9.87 5.81
CA ILE A 366 -9.71 -9.13 4.56
C ILE A 366 -9.07 -9.94 3.42
N LEU A 367 -7.87 -10.50 3.62
CA LEU A 367 -7.18 -11.27 2.59
C LEU A 367 -7.94 -12.52 2.19
N LYS A 368 -8.57 -13.23 3.14
CA LYS A 368 -9.44 -14.37 2.84
C LYS A 368 -10.66 -13.95 2.02
N SER A 369 -11.27 -12.81 2.35
CA SER A 369 -12.37 -12.24 1.57
C SER A 369 -11.91 -11.90 0.15
N LEU A 370 -10.80 -11.18 -0.02
CA LEU A 370 -10.23 -10.83 -1.32
C LEU A 370 -9.80 -12.08 -2.13
N SER A 371 -9.48 -13.18 -1.47
CA SER A 371 -9.13 -14.47 -2.10
C SER A 371 -10.36 -15.34 -2.42
N SER A 372 -11.55 -14.90 -2.06
CA SER A 372 -12.80 -15.60 -2.37
C SER A 372 -13.23 -15.41 -3.83
N PRO A 373 -14.11 -16.28 -4.37
CA PRO A 373 -14.65 -16.11 -5.71
C PRO A 373 -15.40 -14.78 -5.95
N GLU A 374 -15.81 -14.08 -4.88
CA GLU A 374 -16.44 -12.75 -4.99
C GLU A 374 -15.43 -11.73 -5.54
N TYR A 375 -14.23 -11.68 -4.99
CA TYR A 375 -13.22 -10.67 -5.34
C TYR A 375 -12.08 -11.19 -6.21
N LEU A 376 -11.71 -12.45 -6.09
CA LEU A 376 -10.63 -13.06 -6.90
C LEU A 376 -11.18 -13.48 -8.26
N ALA A 377 -10.65 -12.89 -9.33
CA ALA A 377 -11.09 -13.20 -10.68
C ALA A 377 -10.76 -14.63 -11.08
N GLU A 378 -11.62 -15.27 -11.87
CA GLU A 378 -11.30 -16.55 -12.50
C GLU A 378 -10.19 -16.40 -13.55
N ALA A 379 -9.41 -17.46 -13.76
CA ALA A 379 -8.29 -17.43 -14.70
C ALA A 379 -8.76 -17.07 -16.11
N GLY A 380 -8.10 -16.09 -16.74
CA GLY A 380 -8.41 -15.61 -18.08
C GLY A 380 -9.64 -14.72 -18.19
N THR A 381 -10.26 -14.35 -17.06
CA THR A 381 -11.34 -13.35 -17.00
C THR A 381 -10.83 -11.98 -16.55
N ASN A 382 -11.71 -11.00 -16.38
CA ASN A 382 -11.39 -9.69 -15.78
C ASN A 382 -10.26 -8.93 -16.50
N CYS A 383 -10.11 -9.12 -17.82
CA CYS A 383 -8.99 -8.63 -18.61
C CYS A 383 -7.62 -8.98 -17.99
N ASN A 384 -7.55 -10.09 -17.28
CA ASN A 384 -6.37 -10.63 -16.61
C ASN A 384 -5.87 -9.82 -15.41
N PHE A 385 -6.69 -8.98 -14.80
CA PHE A 385 -6.44 -8.43 -13.46
C PHE A 385 -6.82 -9.46 -12.39
N ILE A 386 -6.16 -9.40 -11.23
CA ILE A 386 -6.31 -10.35 -10.14
C ILE A 386 -7.60 -10.12 -9.37
N LEU A 387 -7.82 -8.87 -8.91
CA LEU A 387 -8.97 -8.49 -8.10
C LEU A 387 -10.08 -7.84 -8.94
N LYS A 388 -11.31 -8.02 -8.48
CA LYS A 388 -12.54 -7.40 -8.96
C LYS A 388 -13.01 -6.33 -7.97
N HIS A 389 -14.05 -5.58 -8.33
CA HIS A 389 -14.82 -4.73 -7.42
C HIS A 389 -14.00 -3.62 -6.75
N CYS A 390 -13.26 -2.86 -7.54
CA CYS A 390 -12.58 -1.65 -7.11
C CYS A 390 -13.28 -0.40 -7.62
N VAL A 391 -13.00 0.73 -6.98
CA VAL A 391 -13.51 2.05 -7.39
C VAL A 391 -12.36 3.04 -7.52
N GLY A 392 -12.15 3.58 -8.71
CA GLY A 392 -11.24 4.70 -8.94
C GLY A 392 -11.85 6.00 -8.43
N SER A 393 -12.90 6.49 -9.09
CA SER A 393 -13.61 7.71 -8.67
C SER A 393 -15.04 7.76 -9.18
N ILE A 394 -16.01 7.65 -8.29
CA ILE A 394 -17.43 7.79 -8.61
C ILE A 394 -17.80 9.23 -9.00
N PRO A 395 -17.35 10.29 -8.30
CA PRO A 395 -17.62 11.65 -8.70
C PRO A 395 -17.20 11.99 -10.13
N HIS A 396 -16.09 11.40 -10.59
CA HIS A 396 -15.63 11.56 -11.98
C HIS A 396 -16.29 10.60 -12.98
N GLY A 397 -17.16 9.68 -12.52
CA GLY A 397 -17.77 8.64 -13.36
C GLY A 397 -16.74 7.69 -13.98
N GLN A 398 -15.64 7.43 -13.29
CA GLN A 398 -14.51 6.66 -13.80
C GLN A 398 -14.18 5.48 -12.90
N GLU A 399 -13.85 4.35 -13.53
CA GLU A 399 -13.32 3.16 -12.84
C GLU A 399 -14.23 2.72 -11.69
N ILE A 400 -15.52 2.47 -12.01
CA ILE A 400 -16.54 2.08 -11.04
C ILE A 400 -16.82 0.60 -11.18
N ASP A 401 -16.63 -0.15 -10.08
CA ASP A 401 -16.84 -1.60 -10.03
C ASP A 401 -16.02 -2.36 -11.10
N VAL A 402 -14.74 -2.05 -11.19
CA VAL A 402 -13.77 -2.62 -12.14
C VAL A 402 -12.47 -2.99 -11.44
N PRO A 403 -11.59 -3.81 -12.05
CA PRO A 403 -10.25 -4.04 -11.51
C PRO A 403 -9.39 -2.79 -11.58
N LEU A 404 -8.43 -2.68 -10.66
CA LEU A 404 -7.41 -1.63 -10.65
C LEU A 404 -6.03 -2.23 -10.39
N VAL A 405 -5.03 -1.87 -11.20
CA VAL A 405 -3.69 -2.44 -11.10
C VAL A 405 -3.04 -2.26 -9.73
N TYR A 406 -3.32 -1.16 -9.04
CA TYR A 406 -2.81 -0.94 -7.69
C TYR A 406 -3.51 -1.80 -6.63
N ALA A 407 -4.74 -2.25 -6.86
CA ALA A 407 -5.38 -3.26 -6.02
C ALA A 407 -4.61 -4.59 -6.09
N ASP A 408 -4.25 -5.02 -7.29
CA ASP A 408 -3.44 -6.22 -7.50
C ASP A 408 -2.07 -6.10 -6.82
N TYR A 409 -1.43 -4.94 -6.93
CA TYR A 409 -0.14 -4.67 -6.31
C TYR A 409 -0.20 -4.82 -4.79
N TYR A 410 -1.10 -4.12 -4.12
CA TYR A 410 -1.19 -4.17 -2.65
C TYR A 410 -1.74 -5.51 -2.14
N TYR A 411 -2.54 -6.20 -2.93
CA TYR A 411 -2.97 -7.56 -2.60
C TYR A 411 -1.78 -8.54 -2.58
N LEU A 412 -0.92 -8.50 -3.59
CA LEU A 412 0.29 -9.35 -3.64
C LEU A 412 1.27 -8.99 -2.51
N GLU A 413 1.45 -7.69 -2.24
CA GLU A 413 2.26 -7.24 -1.11
C GLU A 413 1.72 -7.77 0.22
N ALA A 414 0.42 -7.65 0.43
CA ALA A 414 -0.22 -8.11 1.65
C ALA A 414 -0.11 -9.64 1.83
N LEU A 415 -0.26 -10.41 0.76
CA LEU A 415 -0.04 -11.86 0.79
C LEU A 415 1.40 -12.20 1.20
N LEU A 416 2.39 -11.51 0.63
CA LEU A 416 3.81 -11.70 1.00
C LEU A 416 4.08 -11.31 2.45
N ARG A 417 3.48 -10.21 2.93
CA ARG A 417 3.57 -9.79 4.33
C ARG A 417 2.92 -10.83 5.26
N TYR A 418 1.76 -11.38 4.88
CA TYR A 418 1.06 -12.41 5.64
C TYR A 418 1.88 -13.69 5.80
N MET A 419 2.56 -14.13 4.74
CA MET A 419 3.42 -15.31 4.77
C MET A 419 4.62 -15.19 5.71
N ARG A 420 5.04 -13.97 6.02
CA ARG A 420 6.19 -13.70 6.91
C ARG A 420 5.80 -13.62 8.41
N LYS A 421 4.51 -13.71 8.72
CA LYS A 421 3.95 -13.73 10.07
C LYS A 421 3.86 -15.15 10.63
#